data_4731d807fd40573254094245e4d1d41e
#
_entry.id   4731d807fd40573254094245e4d1d41e
#
_cell.length_a   1.000
_cell.length_b   1.000
_cell.length_c   1.000
_cell.angle_alpha   90.00
_cell.angle_beta   90.00
_cell.angle_gamma   90.00
#
_symmetry.space_group_name_H-M   'P 1'
#
loop_
_entity.id
_entity.type
_entity.pdbx_description
1 polymer ?
#
loop_
_entity_poly.entity_id
_entity_poly.type
_entity_poly.pdbx_seq_one_letter_code
_entity_poly.pdbx_strand_id
1 'polypeptide(L)'
;MIELTPLARPYAKALFAAANESNNLDTMADELKTMAIASQEEGVIKTIENPVLSRKEIVDILMNLFDESVSETSKKLLSILAENKRLNLLQPIYDIYKDLLEKHKKQKSVEVFVAVEPSGEAKDHIVEKIKSTYGKDANVYFSKDPNMMGGLSIKIGDETLDLSIRGKVNKLVNQLNF
;
A
#
# COMPACT_ATOMS: atom_id res chain seq x y z
N MET A 1 -26.50 7.28 -6.94
CA MET A 1 -25.58 6.25 -6.40
C MET A 1 -24.92 6.86 -5.18
N ILE A 2 -25.10 6.29 -3.99
CA ILE A 2 -24.42 6.80 -2.78
C ILE A 2 -22.95 6.38 -2.94
N GLU A 3 -22.05 7.38 -2.92
CA GLU A 3 -20.60 7.08 -2.91
C GLU A 3 -20.25 6.36 -1.60
N LEU A 4 -19.98 5.07 -1.67
CA LEU A 4 -19.61 4.24 -0.50
C LEU A 4 -18.15 4.49 -0.06
N THR A 5 -17.34 5.08 -0.92
CA THR A 5 -15.92 5.36 -0.68
C THR A 5 -15.64 6.18 0.59
N PRO A 6 -16.38 7.27 0.90
CA PRO A 6 -16.15 8.03 2.14
C PRO A 6 -16.42 7.21 3.40
N LEU A 7 -17.41 6.30 3.35
CA LEU A 7 -17.77 5.43 4.47
C LEU A 7 -16.76 4.29 4.68
N ALA A 8 -16.15 3.79 3.61
CA ALA A 8 -15.16 2.71 3.64
C ALA A 8 -13.77 3.19 4.11
N ARG A 9 -13.43 4.45 3.86
CA ARG A 9 -12.10 5.02 4.14
C ARG A 9 -11.62 4.87 5.59
N PRO A 10 -12.41 5.14 6.64
CA PRO A 10 -11.96 4.96 8.02
C PRO A 10 -11.63 3.50 8.36
N TYR A 11 -12.41 2.55 7.84
CA TYR A 11 -12.16 1.13 8.05
C TYR A 11 -10.86 0.69 7.36
N ALA A 12 -10.65 1.06 6.10
CA ALA A 12 -9.43 0.73 5.36
C ALA A 12 -8.18 1.31 6.03
N LYS A 13 -8.23 2.57 6.50
CA LYS A 13 -7.12 3.19 7.23
C LYS A 13 -6.82 2.50 8.55
N ALA A 14 -7.85 2.15 9.33
CA ALA A 14 -7.67 1.45 10.61
C ALA A 14 -7.04 0.07 10.41
N LEU A 15 -7.52 -0.68 9.41
CA LEU A 15 -6.94 -1.98 9.04
C LEU A 15 -5.49 -1.85 8.58
N PHE A 16 -5.21 -0.84 7.75
CA PHE A 16 -3.86 -0.59 7.27
C PHE A 16 -2.90 -0.27 8.42
N ALA A 17 -3.32 0.55 9.38
CA ALA A 17 -2.52 0.85 10.56
C ALA A 17 -2.25 -0.41 11.40
N ALA A 18 -3.28 -1.21 11.70
CA ALA A 18 -3.15 -2.46 12.44
C ALA A 18 -2.25 -3.49 11.73
N ALA A 19 -2.40 -3.64 10.40
CA ALA A 19 -1.59 -4.54 9.60
C ALA A 19 -0.13 -4.06 9.49
N ASN A 20 0.10 -2.76 9.46
CA ASN A 20 1.45 -2.18 9.46
C ASN A 20 2.17 -2.41 10.79
N GLU A 21 1.49 -2.27 11.93
CA GLU A 21 2.06 -2.56 13.26
C GLU A 21 2.44 -4.04 13.41
N SER A 22 1.65 -4.95 12.84
CA SER A 22 1.91 -6.40 12.87
C SER A 22 2.77 -6.91 11.71
N ASN A 23 3.24 -6.05 10.80
CA ASN A 23 3.99 -6.39 9.59
C ASN A 23 3.29 -7.41 8.66
N ASN A 24 1.95 -7.39 8.62
CA ASN A 24 1.12 -8.34 7.87
C ASN A 24 0.33 -7.67 6.74
N LEU A 25 0.90 -6.64 6.12
CA LEU A 25 0.21 -5.83 5.11
C LEU A 25 -0.26 -6.63 3.89
N ASP A 26 0.58 -7.51 3.36
CA ASP A 26 0.25 -8.31 2.18
C ASP A 26 -0.77 -9.40 2.51
N THR A 27 -0.61 -10.10 3.64
CA THR A 27 -1.57 -11.11 4.10
C THR A 27 -2.96 -10.51 4.30
N MET A 28 -3.03 -9.34 4.94
CA MET A 28 -4.29 -8.61 5.12
C MET A 28 -4.94 -8.20 3.80
N ALA A 29 -4.13 -7.83 2.79
CA ALA A 29 -4.64 -7.52 1.45
C ALA A 29 -5.30 -8.75 0.79
N ASP A 30 -4.68 -9.93 0.92
CA ASP A 30 -5.19 -11.18 0.36
C ASP A 30 -6.47 -11.63 1.07
N GLU A 31 -6.53 -11.50 2.41
CA GLU A 31 -7.74 -11.77 3.19
C GLU A 31 -8.88 -10.83 2.77
N LEU A 32 -8.64 -9.52 2.68
CA LEU A 32 -9.62 -8.54 2.24
C LEU A 32 -10.10 -8.80 0.82
N LYS A 33 -9.21 -9.20 -0.08
CA LYS A 33 -9.55 -9.57 -1.46
C LYS A 33 -10.52 -10.76 -1.48
N THR A 34 -10.23 -11.80 -0.70
CA THR A 34 -11.06 -12.99 -0.62
C THR A 34 -12.45 -12.65 -0.08
N MET A 35 -12.51 -11.85 1.00
CA MET A 35 -13.79 -11.38 1.56
C MET A 35 -14.57 -10.48 0.60
N ALA A 36 -13.89 -9.61 -0.14
CA ALA A 36 -14.51 -8.72 -1.12
C ALA A 36 -15.13 -9.51 -2.27
N ILE A 37 -14.39 -10.49 -2.82
CA ILE A 37 -14.89 -11.37 -3.90
C ILE A 37 -16.11 -12.16 -3.39
N ALA A 38 -16.00 -12.81 -2.23
CA ALA A 38 -17.09 -13.58 -1.66
C ALA A 38 -18.34 -12.74 -1.40
N SER A 39 -18.16 -11.46 -0.99
CA SER A 39 -19.30 -10.56 -0.76
C SER A 39 -20.08 -10.17 -2.02
N GLN A 40 -19.52 -10.43 -3.21
CA GLN A 40 -20.18 -10.20 -4.50
C GLN A 40 -20.92 -11.44 -5.03
N GLU A 41 -20.71 -12.58 -4.41
CA GLU A 41 -21.42 -13.82 -4.78
C GLU A 41 -22.92 -13.71 -4.48
N GLU A 42 -23.75 -14.12 -5.43
CA GLU A 42 -25.21 -13.97 -5.35
C GLU A 42 -25.80 -14.63 -4.09
N GLY A 43 -25.25 -15.77 -3.67
CA GLY A 43 -25.65 -16.48 -2.46
C GLY A 43 -25.32 -15.68 -1.18
N VAL A 44 -24.16 -15.03 -1.14
CA VAL A 44 -23.75 -14.22 0.00
C VAL A 44 -24.56 -12.93 0.07
N ILE A 45 -24.80 -12.27 -1.08
CA ILE A 45 -25.66 -11.07 -1.15
C ILE A 45 -27.05 -11.39 -0.61
N LYS A 46 -27.69 -12.49 -1.06
CA LYS A 46 -29.00 -12.93 -0.58
C LYS A 46 -29.01 -13.22 0.92
N THR A 47 -27.92 -13.73 1.46
CA THR A 47 -27.76 -13.99 2.90
C THR A 47 -27.64 -12.68 3.70
N ILE A 48 -26.84 -11.74 3.21
CA ILE A 48 -26.63 -10.42 3.84
C ILE A 48 -27.91 -9.58 3.84
N GLU A 49 -28.68 -9.65 2.75
CA GLU A 49 -29.92 -8.89 2.57
C GLU A 49 -31.16 -9.56 3.17
N ASN A 50 -31.03 -10.78 3.68
CA ASN A 50 -32.15 -11.53 4.23
C ASN A 50 -32.67 -10.89 5.55
N PRO A 51 -33.89 -10.36 5.57
CA PRO A 51 -34.43 -9.69 6.75
C PRO A 51 -34.80 -10.64 7.89
N VAL A 52 -34.87 -11.94 7.64
CA VAL A 52 -35.21 -12.97 8.63
C VAL A 52 -33.99 -13.33 9.49
N LEU A 53 -32.79 -13.24 8.94
CA LEU A 53 -31.55 -13.59 9.63
C LEU A 53 -31.14 -12.48 10.63
N SER A 54 -30.80 -12.88 11.82
CA SER A 54 -30.19 -11.98 12.80
C SER A 54 -28.75 -11.63 12.35
N ARG A 55 -28.24 -10.50 12.85
CA ARG A 55 -26.85 -10.07 12.53
C ARG A 55 -25.83 -11.09 13.01
N LYS A 56 -26.07 -11.76 14.13
CA LYS A 56 -25.18 -12.82 14.63
C LYS A 56 -25.16 -14.00 13.68
N GLU A 57 -26.32 -14.46 13.23
CA GLU A 57 -26.40 -15.58 12.27
C GLU A 57 -25.69 -15.25 10.95
N ILE A 58 -25.80 -14.02 10.46
CA ILE A 58 -25.06 -13.58 9.25
C ILE A 58 -23.54 -13.63 9.51
N VAL A 59 -23.07 -13.14 10.66
CA VAL A 59 -21.65 -13.20 11.04
C VAL A 59 -21.21 -14.66 11.16
N ASP A 60 -21.96 -15.52 11.81
CA ASP A 60 -21.61 -16.93 12.01
C ASP A 60 -21.54 -17.67 10.64
N ILE A 61 -22.45 -17.39 9.73
CA ILE A 61 -22.43 -17.95 8.36
C ILE A 61 -21.18 -17.48 7.61
N LEU A 62 -20.84 -16.17 7.67
CA LEU A 62 -19.66 -15.63 7.03
C LEU A 62 -18.37 -16.15 7.67
N MET A 63 -18.33 -16.28 9.00
CA MET A 63 -17.19 -16.87 9.72
C MET A 63 -16.96 -18.31 9.31
N ASN A 64 -18.01 -19.10 9.19
CA ASN A 64 -17.92 -20.50 8.72
C ASN A 64 -17.51 -20.58 7.24
N LEU A 65 -17.88 -19.60 6.41
CA LEU A 65 -17.49 -19.55 5.01
C LEU A 65 -15.98 -19.27 4.85
N PHE A 66 -15.41 -18.43 5.71
CA PHE A 66 -13.99 -18.04 5.62
C PHE A 66 -13.07 -18.90 6.48
N ASP A 67 -13.62 -19.60 7.49
CA ASP A 67 -12.99 -20.56 8.41
C ASP A 67 -11.56 -20.13 8.84
N GLU A 68 -10.54 -20.98 8.68
CA GLU A 68 -9.16 -20.72 9.11
C GLU A 68 -8.38 -19.77 8.19
N SER A 69 -8.99 -19.33 7.07
CA SER A 69 -8.32 -18.49 6.06
C SER A 69 -8.22 -17.00 6.42
N VAL A 70 -8.83 -16.57 7.55
CA VAL A 70 -8.93 -15.16 7.93
C VAL A 70 -8.41 -14.93 9.35
N SER A 71 -7.62 -13.86 9.50
CA SER A 71 -7.06 -13.46 10.80
C SER A 71 -8.16 -12.95 11.77
N GLU A 72 -7.81 -12.92 13.05
CA GLU A 72 -8.70 -12.36 14.08
C GLU A 72 -9.07 -10.89 13.83
N THR A 73 -8.18 -10.13 13.18
CA THR A 73 -8.43 -8.74 12.80
C THR A 73 -9.52 -8.66 11.73
N SER A 74 -9.47 -9.54 10.74
CA SER A 74 -10.48 -9.64 9.67
C SER A 74 -11.83 -10.12 10.19
N LYS A 75 -11.84 -11.06 11.16
CA LYS A 75 -13.06 -11.50 11.83
C LYS A 75 -13.73 -10.35 12.61
N LYS A 76 -12.94 -9.55 13.32
CA LYS A 76 -13.44 -8.35 14.02
C LYS A 76 -14.02 -7.32 13.03
N LEU A 77 -13.37 -7.12 11.87
CA LEU A 77 -13.91 -6.25 10.83
C LEU A 77 -15.29 -6.73 10.37
N LEU A 78 -15.43 -8.02 10.03
CA LEU A 78 -16.70 -8.60 9.60
C LEU A 78 -17.81 -8.37 10.65
N SER A 79 -17.51 -8.60 11.92
CA SER A 79 -18.46 -8.37 13.01
C SER A 79 -18.91 -6.91 13.08
N ILE A 80 -17.96 -5.95 13.03
CA ILE A 80 -18.25 -4.53 13.06
C ILE A 80 -19.10 -4.10 11.84
N LEU A 81 -18.76 -4.60 10.64
CA LEU A 81 -19.52 -4.28 9.44
C LEU A 81 -20.94 -4.87 9.46
N ALA A 82 -21.10 -6.10 9.97
CA ALA A 82 -22.42 -6.73 10.11
C ALA A 82 -23.30 -6.01 11.13
N GLU A 83 -22.76 -5.64 12.30
CA GLU A 83 -23.48 -4.87 13.33
C GLU A 83 -24.01 -3.54 12.77
N ASN A 84 -23.23 -2.89 11.92
CA ASN A 84 -23.58 -1.61 11.31
C ASN A 84 -24.38 -1.75 10.02
N LYS A 85 -24.72 -2.96 9.56
CA LYS A 85 -25.36 -3.22 8.26
C LYS A 85 -24.54 -2.66 7.07
N ARG A 86 -23.23 -2.80 7.13
CA ARG A 86 -22.27 -2.23 6.16
C ARG A 86 -21.38 -3.26 5.49
N LEU A 87 -21.82 -4.51 5.41
CA LEU A 87 -21.06 -5.58 4.72
C LEU A 87 -20.85 -5.28 3.23
N ASN A 88 -21.72 -4.47 2.61
CA ASN A 88 -21.56 -3.96 1.26
C ASN A 88 -20.33 -3.03 1.08
N LEU A 89 -19.68 -2.62 2.16
CA LEU A 89 -18.44 -1.83 2.11
C LEU A 89 -17.18 -2.69 1.92
N LEU A 90 -17.27 -4.02 1.95
CA LEU A 90 -16.08 -4.89 1.83
C LEU A 90 -15.27 -4.61 0.56
N GLN A 91 -15.92 -4.49 -0.60
CA GLN A 91 -15.24 -4.17 -1.84
C GLN A 91 -14.60 -2.77 -1.83
N PRO A 92 -15.30 -1.67 -1.50
CA PRO A 92 -14.68 -0.36 -1.35
C PRO A 92 -13.54 -0.31 -0.32
N ILE A 93 -13.63 -1.08 0.78
CA ILE A 93 -12.56 -1.16 1.78
C ILE A 93 -11.31 -1.81 1.17
N TYR A 94 -11.47 -2.91 0.44
CA TYR A 94 -10.36 -3.57 -0.26
C TYR A 94 -9.69 -2.64 -1.27
N ASP A 95 -10.47 -1.92 -2.09
CA ASP A 95 -9.93 -1.01 -3.11
C ASP A 95 -9.08 0.09 -2.47
N ILE A 96 -9.59 0.72 -1.40
CA ILE A 96 -8.85 1.76 -0.67
C ILE A 96 -7.61 1.17 0.03
N TYR A 97 -7.73 -0.01 0.62
CA TYR A 97 -6.60 -0.68 1.26
C TYR A 97 -5.48 -0.98 0.26
N LYS A 98 -5.85 -1.49 -0.92
CA LYS A 98 -4.91 -1.74 -2.02
C LYS A 98 -4.19 -0.46 -2.44
N ASP A 99 -4.90 0.65 -2.60
CA ASP A 99 -4.30 1.94 -2.92
C ASP A 99 -3.30 2.41 -1.85
N LEU A 100 -3.65 2.21 -0.56
CA LEU A 100 -2.75 2.53 0.55
C LEU A 100 -1.50 1.65 0.55
N LEU A 101 -1.66 0.36 0.28
CA LEU A 101 -0.56 -0.60 0.18
C LEU A 101 0.39 -0.27 -0.97
N GLU A 102 -0.15 0.06 -2.14
CA GLU A 102 0.66 0.48 -3.30
C GLU A 102 1.44 1.75 -3.02
N LYS A 103 0.81 2.76 -2.41
CA LYS A 103 1.49 4.00 -1.99
C LYS A 103 2.60 3.71 -1.00
N HIS A 104 2.34 2.86 -0.01
CA HIS A 104 3.34 2.48 0.98
C HIS A 104 4.53 1.74 0.35
N LYS A 105 4.27 0.81 -0.57
CA LYS A 105 5.32 0.10 -1.33
C LYS A 105 6.13 1.06 -2.20
N LYS A 106 5.48 2.01 -2.88
CA LYS A 106 6.16 3.04 -3.68
C LYS A 106 7.03 3.95 -2.81
N GLN A 107 6.56 4.36 -1.64
CA GLN A 107 7.35 5.17 -0.70
C GLN A 107 8.58 4.43 -0.13
N LYS A 108 8.53 3.10 -0.03
CA LYS A 108 9.67 2.26 0.38
C LYS A 108 10.60 1.87 -0.78
N SER A 109 10.20 2.13 -2.02
CA SER A 109 11.01 1.86 -3.22
C SER A 109 11.82 3.09 -3.59
N VAL A 110 13.13 2.96 -3.56
CA VAL A 110 14.09 4.02 -3.92
C VAL A 110 14.82 3.61 -5.19
N GLU A 111 14.54 4.32 -6.29
CA GLU A 111 15.23 4.13 -7.56
C GLU A 111 16.43 5.08 -7.65
N VAL A 112 17.62 4.55 -7.81
CA VAL A 112 18.87 5.29 -7.96
C VAL A 112 19.35 5.18 -9.40
N PHE A 113 19.24 6.28 -10.14
CA PHE A 113 19.76 6.37 -11.50
C PHE A 113 21.23 6.81 -11.46
N VAL A 114 22.08 6.10 -12.17
CA VAL A 114 23.53 6.32 -12.23
C VAL A 114 24.02 6.31 -13.67
N ALA A 115 25.05 7.12 -13.96
CA ALA A 115 25.69 7.13 -15.27
C ALA A 115 26.49 5.84 -15.52
N VAL A 116 27.21 5.38 -14.48
CA VAL A 116 28.02 4.16 -14.49
C VAL A 116 27.69 3.38 -13.23
N GLU A 117 27.56 2.08 -13.36
CA GLU A 117 27.27 1.21 -12.21
C GLU A 117 28.38 1.35 -11.15
N PRO A 118 28.02 1.71 -9.90
CA PRO A 118 29.01 1.92 -8.86
C PRO A 118 29.69 0.61 -8.46
N SER A 119 30.96 0.68 -8.06
CA SER A 119 31.67 -0.44 -7.48
C SER A 119 30.99 -0.91 -6.18
N GLY A 120 31.26 -2.15 -5.75
CA GLY A 120 30.61 -2.74 -4.57
C GLY A 120 30.62 -1.84 -3.34
N GLU A 121 31.80 -1.30 -2.95
CA GLU A 121 31.93 -0.40 -1.80
C GLU A 121 31.14 0.91 -1.96
N ALA A 122 31.16 1.51 -3.15
CA ALA A 122 30.41 2.73 -3.42
C ALA A 122 28.89 2.48 -3.40
N LYS A 123 28.46 1.31 -3.88
CA LYS A 123 27.07 0.87 -3.84
C LYS A 123 26.58 0.72 -2.40
N ASP A 124 27.37 0.05 -1.56
CA ASP A 124 27.04 -0.16 -0.14
C ASP A 124 26.94 1.16 0.62
N HIS A 125 27.84 2.10 0.36
CA HIS A 125 27.82 3.44 0.95
C HIS A 125 26.57 4.23 0.56
N ILE A 126 26.15 4.16 -0.72
CA ILE A 126 24.93 4.81 -1.22
C ILE A 126 23.70 4.19 -0.56
N VAL A 127 23.64 2.86 -0.48
CA VAL A 127 22.52 2.12 0.15
C VAL A 127 22.43 2.46 1.64
N GLU A 128 23.54 2.48 2.35
CA GLU A 128 23.59 2.82 3.78
C GLU A 128 23.08 4.26 4.02
N LYS A 129 23.51 5.21 3.20
CA LYS A 129 23.09 6.61 3.31
C LYS A 129 21.60 6.79 2.99
N ILE A 130 21.08 6.07 2.00
CA ILE A 130 19.66 6.07 1.67
C ILE A 130 18.85 5.46 2.82
N LYS A 131 19.26 4.31 3.35
CA LYS A 131 18.59 3.64 4.47
C LYS A 131 18.62 4.45 5.76
N SER A 132 19.68 5.21 6.00
CA SER A 132 19.76 6.10 7.17
C SER A 132 18.83 7.32 7.06
N THR A 133 18.55 7.79 5.84
CA THR A 133 17.73 8.98 5.59
C THR A 133 16.25 8.64 5.42
N TYR A 134 15.94 7.55 4.72
CA TYR A 134 14.56 7.16 4.32
C TYR A 134 14.01 5.94 5.04
N GLY A 135 14.79 5.35 5.94
CA GLY A 135 14.39 4.21 6.76
C GLY A 135 15.11 2.91 6.37
N LYS A 136 15.32 2.05 7.37
CA LYS A 136 16.06 0.77 7.21
C LYS A 136 15.40 -0.19 6.23
N ASP A 137 14.08 -0.06 6.05
CA ASP A 137 13.26 -0.92 5.18
C ASP A 137 13.19 -0.43 3.73
N ALA A 138 13.95 0.60 3.35
CA ALA A 138 13.99 1.11 1.99
C ALA A 138 14.62 0.09 1.03
N ASN A 139 13.88 -0.25 -0.03
CA ASN A 139 14.36 -1.10 -1.10
C ASN A 139 15.03 -0.23 -2.17
N VAL A 140 16.34 -0.37 -2.32
CA VAL A 140 17.15 0.45 -3.23
C VAL A 140 17.41 -0.32 -4.52
N TYR A 141 16.97 0.25 -5.63
CA TYR A 141 17.18 -0.28 -6.98
C TYR A 141 18.10 0.64 -7.77
N PHE A 142 19.12 0.08 -8.39
CA PHE A 142 20.04 0.84 -9.25
C PHE A 142 19.66 0.63 -10.71
N SER A 143 19.52 1.74 -11.43
CA SER A 143 19.26 1.75 -12.88
C SER A 143 20.28 2.63 -13.58
N LYS A 144 20.82 2.15 -14.71
CA LYS A 144 21.76 2.92 -15.52
C LYS A 144 20.99 3.87 -16.44
N ASP A 145 21.29 5.16 -16.37
CA ASP A 145 20.80 6.17 -17.33
C ASP A 145 21.92 6.61 -18.28
N PRO A 146 21.87 6.21 -19.54
CA PRO A 146 22.89 6.57 -20.53
C PRO A 146 22.97 8.08 -20.82
N ASN A 147 21.91 8.83 -20.53
CA ASN A 147 21.86 10.28 -20.76
C ASN A 147 22.49 11.09 -19.62
N MET A 148 22.86 10.41 -18.53
CA MET A 148 23.48 11.04 -17.38
C MET A 148 25.00 11.14 -17.59
N MET A 149 25.56 12.35 -17.52
CA MET A 149 27.01 12.58 -17.70
C MET A 149 27.83 12.12 -16.47
N GLY A 150 27.18 12.03 -15.29
CA GLY A 150 27.80 11.62 -14.04
C GLY A 150 26.98 12.04 -12.82
N GLY A 151 27.36 11.55 -11.64
CA GLY A 151 26.59 11.71 -10.42
C GLY A 151 25.46 10.66 -10.28
N LEU A 152 24.43 10.98 -9.50
CA LEU A 152 23.28 10.12 -9.30
C LEU A 152 21.99 10.95 -9.19
N SER A 153 20.86 10.33 -9.51
CA SER A 153 19.53 10.87 -9.26
C SER A 153 18.74 9.83 -8.46
N ILE A 154 18.09 10.26 -7.40
CA ILE A 154 17.33 9.39 -6.49
C ILE A 154 15.85 9.72 -6.67
N LYS A 155 15.05 8.71 -7.01
CA LYS A 155 13.60 8.84 -7.11
C LYS A 155 12.93 8.01 -6.03
N ILE A 156 12.02 8.64 -5.29
CA ILE A 156 11.26 8.01 -4.20
C ILE A 156 9.80 8.40 -4.37
N GLY A 157 9.00 7.44 -4.83
CA GLY A 157 7.61 7.73 -5.20
C GLY A 157 7.54 8.83 -6.26
N ASP A 158 6.95 9.96 -5.92
CA ASP A 158 6.78 11.11 -6.83
C ASP A 158 7.88 12.18 -6.66
N GLU A 159 8.77 12.02 -5.66
CA GLU A 159 9.86 12.95 -5.41
C GLU A 159 11.15 12.51 -6.13
N THR A 160 11.86 13.46 -6.74
CA THR A 160 13.15 13.21 -7.38
C THR A 160 14.21 14.16 -6.83
N LEU A 161 15.26 13.60 -6.27
CA LEU A 161 16.45 14.32 -5.84
C LEU A 161 17.55 14.18 -6.89
N ASP A 162 17.74 15.23 -7.68
CA ASP A 162 18.76 15.27 -8.73
C ASP A 162 20.11 15.75 -8.15
N LEU A 163 21.06 14.81 -8.05
CA LEU A 163 22.45 15.03 -7.65
C LEU A 163 23.41 14.82 -8.83
N SER A 164 22.90 14.84 -10.07
CA SER A 164 23.70 14.71 -11.27
C SER A 164 24.59 15.94 -11.49
N ILE A 165 25.69 15.74 -12.23
CA ILE A 165 26.59 16.84 -12.64
C ILE A 165 25.80 17.84 -13.49
N ARG A 166 24.95 17.39 -14.40
CA ARG A 166 24.09 18.24 -15.24
C ARG A 166 23.15 19.11 -14.40
N GLY A 167 22.48 18.52 -13.40
CA GLY A 167 21.59 19.25 -12.50
C GLY A 167 22.34 20.32 -11.68
N LYS A 168 23.56 20.01 -11.21
CA LYS A 168 24.41 21.00 -10.50
C LYS A 168 24.83 22.14 -11.40
N VAL A 169 25.26 21.85 -12.64
CA VAL A 169 25.63 22.88 -13.63
C VAL A 169 24.44 23.78 -13.95
N ASN A 170 23.27 23.19 -14.22
CA ASN A 170 22.05 23.96 -14.52
C ASN A 170 21.66 24.88 -13.34
N LYS A 171 21.77 24.40 -12.09
CA LYS A 171 21.53 25.24 -10.90
C LYS A 171 22.51 26.42 -10.84
N LEU A 172 23.81 26.20 -11.13
CA LEU A 172 24.80 27.28 -11.17
C LEU A 172 24.51 28.30 -12.27
N VAL A 173 24.18 27.83 -13.48
CA VAL A 173 23.83 28.73 -14.61
C VAL A 173 22.61 29.58 -14.23
N ASN A 174 21.58 28.98 -13.66
CA ASN A 174 20.37 29.70 -13.24
C ASN A 174 20.64 30.71 -12.09
N GLN A 175 21.62 30.44 -11.23
CA GLN A 175 22.05 31.39 -10.18
C GLN A 175 22.92 32.54 -10.70
N LEU A 176 23.58 32.33 -11.83
CA LEU A 176 24.45 33.35 -12.45
C LEU A 176 23.71 34.21 -13.52
N ASN A 177 22.59 33.72 -14.02
CA ASN A 177 21.72 34.48 -14.92
C ASN A 177 20.72 35.31 -14.09
N PHE A 178 21.17 36.47 -13.64
CA PHE A 178 20.30 37.56 -13.18
C PHE A 178 19.89 38.44 -14.36
#